data_c76324f3c5ea88fa460625e2938e754a
#
_entry.id   c76324f3c5ea88fa460625e2938e754a
#
_cell.length_a   1.000
_cell.length_b   1.000
_cell.length_c   1.000
_cell.angle_alpha   90.00
_cell.angle_beta   90.00
_cell.angle_gamma   90.00
#
_symmetry.space_group_name_H-M   'P 1'
#
loop_
_entity.id
_entity.type
_entity.pdbx_description
1 polymer ?
#
loop_
_entity_poly.entity_id
_entity_poly.type
_entity_poly.pdbx_seq_one_letter_code
_entity_poly.pdbx_strand_id
1 'polypeptide(L)'
;MEKYLVNTNTSLVEALKKIEVNNEKHVIVINKKGKAVGVMSDGDVRRAILKNIQLSSNISRIYNKKFFYFKEKELDKKKAIDHLIKNKMMFAPILNSKKEPV
;
A
#
# COMPACT_ATOMS: atom_id res chain seq x y z
N MET A 1 -9.79 -8.42 -1.52
CA MET A 1 -9.12 -7.14 -1.84
C MET A 1 -9.32 -6.09 -0.77
N GLU A 2 -10.49 -6.02 -0.19
CA GLU A 2 -10.83 -5.04 0.87
C GLU A 2 -9.81 -4.99 2.01
N LYS A 3 -9.30 -6.12 2.41
CA LYS A 3 -8.34 -6.23 3.52
C LYS A 3 -6.99 -5.55 3.25
N TYR A 4 -6.74 -5.17 1.99
CA TYR A 4 -5.49 -4.50 1.61
C TYR A 4 -5.69 -3.02 1.31
N LEU A 5 -6.91 -2.50 1.41
CA LEU A 5 -7.22 -1.14 0.99
C LEU A 5 -7.51 -0.22 2.18
N VAL A 6 -6.97 0.99 2.11
CA VAL A 6 -7.32 2.07 3.04
C VAL A 6 -7.55 3.34 2.24
N ASN A 7 -8.37 4.23 2.77
CA ASN A 7 -8.64 5.53 2.15
C ASN A 7 -7.55 6.54 2.53
N THR A 8 -7.42 7.59 1.72
CA THR A 8 -6.43 8.64 1.96
C THR A 8 -6.61 9.37 3.30
N ASN A 9 -7.82 9.36 3.85
CA ASN A 9 -8.13 10.03 5.11
C ASN A 9 -8.21 9.08 6.30
N THR A 10 -7.72 7.87 6.16
CA THR A 10 -7.65 6.90 7.25
C THR A 10 -6.65 7.37 8.31
N SER A 11 -6.92 7.06 9.58
CA SER A 11 -5.96 7.33 10.64
C SER A 11 -4.83 6.31 10.63
N LEU A 12 -3.69 6.70 11.22
CA LEU A 12 -2.52 5.82 11.31
C LEU A 12 -2.86 4.52 12.04
N VAL A 13 -3.63 4.60 13.13
CA VAL A 13 -3.99 3.39 13.90
C VAL A 13 -4.91 2.47 13.09
N GLU A 14 -5.85 3.01 12.32
CA GLU A 14 -6.72 2.17 11.50
C GLU A 14 -5.96 1.48 10.38
N ALA A 15 -5.00 2.19 9.78
CA ALA A 15 -4.14 1.59 8.76
C ALA A 15 -3.28 0.48 9.37
N LEU A 16 -2.72 0.71 10.57
CA LEU A 16 -1.93 -0.30 11.27
C LEU A 16 -2.75 -1.56 11.57
N LYS A 17 -3.99 -1.41 12.01
CA LYS A 17 -4.87 -2.55 12.27
C LYS A 17 -5.06 -3.39 11.01
N LYS A 18 -5.25 -2.74 9.88
CA LYS A 18 -5.42 -3.43 8.60
C LYS A 18 -4.14 -4.16 8.16
N ILE A 19 -2.99 -3.52 8.33
CA ILE A 19 -1.69 -4.11 8.05
C ILE A 19 -1.47 -5.37 8.90
N GLU A 20 -1.86 -5.32 10.17
CA GLU A 20 -1.67 -6.47 11.07
C GLU A 20 -2.51 -7.68 10.69
N VAL A 21 -3.75 -7.46 10.23
CA VAL A 21 -4.66 -8.58 9.96
C VAL A 21 -4.53 -9.16 8.56
N ASN A 22 -3.87 -8.48 7.62
CA ASN A 22 -3.83 -8.98 6.24
C ASN A 22 -2.63 -9.88 5.92
N ASN A 23 -1.73 -10.10 6.85
CA ASN A 23 -0.55 -10.96 6.72
C ASN A 23 0.50 -10.51 5.69
N GLU A 24 0.20 -9.52 4.88
CA GLU A 24 1.14 -9.02 3.87
C GLU A 24 1.95 -7.83 4.37
N LYS A 25 1.59 -7.29 5.54
CA LYS A 25 2.29 -6.15 6.17
C LYS A 25 2.27 -4.88 5.32
N HIS A 26 1.33 -4.79 4.38
CA HIS A 26 1.19 -3.66 3.46
C HIS A 26 -0.26 -3.35 3.21
N VAL A 27 -0.55 -2.09 2.89
CA VAL A 27 -1.87 -1.67 2.39
C VAL A 27 -1.69 -0.77 1.18
N ILE A 28 -2.71 -0.77 0.32
CA ILE A 28 -2.79 0.11 -0.84
C ILE A 28 -3.70 1.27 -0.45
N VAL A 29 -3.23 2.49 -0.64
CA VAL A 29 -4.01 3.70 -0.33
C VAL A 29 -4.78 4.09 -1.57
N ILE A 30 -6.10 4.22 -1.44
CA ILE A 30 -6.97 4.60 -2.54
C ILE A 30 -7.66 5.94 -2.25
N ASN A 31 -7.95 6.70 -3.30
CA ASN A 31 -8.70 7.94 -3.19
C ASN A 31 -10.21 7.69 -3.28
N LYS A 32 -11.00 8.75 -3.27
CA LYS A 32 -12.47 8.66 -3.33
C LYS A 32 -12.98 8.01 -4.61
N LYS A 33 -12.17 8.02 -5.66
CA LYS A 33 -12.52 7.41 -6.95
C LYS A 33 -12.08 5.95 -7.05
N GLY A 34 -11.53 5.39 -5.96
CA GLY A 34 -11.05 4.01 -5.94
C GLY A 34 -9.70 3.80 -6.61
N LYS A 35 -9.00 4.87 -6.92
CA LYS A 35 -7.68 4.78 -7.59
C LYS A 35 -6.57 4.67 -6.57
N ALA A 36 -5.59 3.81 -6.85
CA ALA A 36 -4.41 3.67 -5.99
C ALA A 36 -3.55 4.92 -6.10
N VAL A 37 -3.28 5.54 -4.96
CA VAL A 37 -2.46 6.76 -4.89
C VAL A 37 -1.20 6.55 -4.07
N GLY A 38 -1.05 5.40 -3.44
CA GLY A 38 0.14 5.08 -2.68
C GLY A 38 0.08 3.72 -2.03
N VAL A 39 1.15 3.39 -1.33
CA VAL A 39 1.24 2.17 -0.52
C VAL A 39 1.83 2.54 0.83
N MET A 40 1.56 1.71 1.84
CA MET A 40 2.10 1.91 3.17
C MET A 40 2.39 0.56 3.81
N SER A 41 3.50 0.46 4.52
CA SER A 41 3.92 -0.76 5.20
C SER A 41 3.96 -0.56 6.71
N ASP A 42 4.14 -1.66 7.45
CA ASP A 42 4.35 -1.59 8.89
C ASP A 42 5.61 -0.79 9.24
N GLY A 43 6.63 -0.84 8.36
CA GLY A 43 7.83 -0.03 8.54
C GLY A 43 7.54 1.46 8.47
N ASP A 44 6.64 1.88 7.57
CA ASP A 44 6.22 3.27 7.47
C ASP A 44 5.54 3.73 8.76
N VAL A 45 4.73 2.86 9.37
CA VAL A 45 4.08 3.14 10.65
C VAL A 45 5.12 3.31 11.75
N ARG A 46 6.09 2.39 11.85
CA ARG A 46 7.15 2.49 12.87
C ARG A 46 7.94 3.78 12.73
N ARG A 47 8.30 4.16 11.51
CA ARG A 47 9.03 5.43 11.27
C ARG A 47 8.20 6.63 11.66
N ALA A 48 6.89 6.60 11.41
CA ALA A 48 5.99 7.67 11.81
C ALA A 48 5.95 7.82 13.33
N ILE A 49 5.86 6.70 14.05
CA ILE A 49 5.87 6.70 15.52
C ILE A 49 7.19 7.27 16.04
N LEU A 50 8.32 6.90 15.45
CA LEU A 50 9.62 7.41 15.84
C LEU A 50 9.76 8.91 15.62
N LYS A 51 8.99 9.46 14.69
CA LYS A 51 8.93 10.90 14.43
C LYS A 51 7.87 11.61 15.28
N ASN A 52 7.32 10.92 16.26
CA ASN A 52 6.30 11.44 17.17
C ASN A 52 4.97 11.79 16.51
N ILE A 53 4.67 11.14 15.38
CA ILE A 53 3.36 11.28 14.75
C ILE A 53 2.35 10.46 15.56
N GLN A 54 1.24 11.07 15.92
CA GLN A 54 0.23 10.42 16.74
C GLN A 54 -0.57 9.39 15.97
N LEU A 55 -0.97 8.32 16.64
CA LEU A 55 -1.76 7.24 16.01
C LEU A 55 -3.12 7.72 15.50
N SER A 56 -3.66 8.80 16.05
CA SER A 56 -4.90 9.40 15.58
C SER A 56 -4.73 10.26 14.32
N SER A 57 -3.48 10.54 13.94
CA SER A 57 -3.19 11.37 12.77
C SER A 57 -3.58 10.68 11.47
N ASN A 58 -3.97 11.48 10.50
CA ASN A 58 -4.31 11.02 9.16
C ASN A 58 -3.04 10.57 8.43
N ILE A 59 -3.15 9.53 7.60
CA ILE A 59 -1.99 8.98 6.87
C ILE A 59 -1.59 9.81 5.65
N SER A 60 -2.26 10.91 5.35
CA SER A 60 -2.06 11.66 4.09
C SER A 60 -0.61 12.09 3.83
N ARG A 61 0.19 12.26 4.89
CA ARG A 61 1.61 12.64 4.76
C ARG A 61 2.57 11.50 5.05
N ILE A 62 2.05 10.29 5.26
CA ILE A 62 2.84 9.15 5.74
C ILE A 62 3.06 8.13 4.65
N TYR A 63 2.04 7.84 3.83
CA TYR A 63 2.15 6.79 2.83
C TYR A 63 3.05 7.20 1.67
N ASN A 64 3.62 6.20 1.00
CA ASN A 64 4.50 6.41 -0.15
C ASN A 64 3.68 6.70 -1.40
N LYS A 65 3.86 7.88 -1.97
CA LYS A 65 3.20 8.30 -3.21
C LYS A 65 3.94 7.80 -4.44
N LYS A 66 5.24 7.52 -4.30
CA LYS A 66 6.05 6.92 -5.36
C LYS A 66 6.13 5.44 -5.05
N PHE A 67 5.38 4.64 -5.79
CA PHE A 67 5.33 3.21 -5.54
C PHE A 67 5.36 2.44 -6.85
N PHE A 68 5.93 1.24 -6.79
CA PHE A 68 5.94 0.33 -7.92
C PHE A 68 4.61 -0.42 -7.99
N TYR A 69 4.10 -0.63 -9.19
CA TYR A 69 2.91 -1.46 -9.39
C TYR A 69 3.00 -2.19 -10.74
N PHE A 70 2.28 -3.29 -10.86
CA PHE A 70 2.15 -4.01 -12.12
C PHE A 70 0.88 -3.57 -12.82
N LYS A 71 0.94 -3.44 -14.14
CA LYS A 71 -0.23 -3.17 -14.95
C LYS A 71 -0.91 -4.50 -15.26
N GLU A 72 -2.18 -4.62 -14.95
CA GLU A 72 -2.94 -5.85 -15.15
C GLU A 72 -2.78 -6.43 -16.56
N LYS A 73 -2.88 -5.59 -17.58
CA LYS A 73 -2.80 -6.00 -18.99
C LYS A 73 -1.43 -6.52 -19.40
N GLU A 74 -0.39 -6.14 -18.69
CA GLU A 74 0.99 -6.52 -19.00
C GLU A 74 1.53 -7.55 -18.03
N LEU A 75 0.69 -8.02 -17.12
CA LEU A 75 1.12 -8.91 -16.06
C LEU A 75 1.48 -10.28 -16.60
N ASP A 76 2.73 -10.68 -16.38
CA ASP A 76 3.23 -12.03 -16.57
C ASP A 76 3.64 -12.50 -15.18
N LYS A 77 2.94 -13.51 -14.68
CA LYS A 77 3.11 -13.97 -13.29
C LYS A 77 4.55 -14.34 -12.99
N LYS A 78 5.22 -15.05 -13.87
CA LYS A 78 6.61 -15.46 -13.65
C LYS A 78 7.55 -14.27 -13.61
N LYS A 79 7.40 -13.34 -14.55
CA LYS A 79 8.23 -12.14 -14.60
C LYS A 79 7.96 -11.25 -13.39
N ALA A 80 6.72 -11.18 -12.94
CA ALA A 80 6.36 -10.40 -11.76
C ALA A 80 7.05 -10.94 -10.51
N ILE A 81 7.01 -12.26 -10.31
CA ILE A 81 7.68 -12.90 -9.17
C ILE A 81 9.18 -12.67 -9.23
N ASP A 82 9.79 -12.85 -10.42
CA ASP A 82 11.21 -12.61 -10.61
C ASP A 82 11.59 -11.16 -10.28
N HIS A 83 10.76 -10.20 -10.70
CA HIS A 83 10.99 -8.79 -10.41
C HIS A 83 10.97 -8.51 -8.91
N LEU A 84 9.99 -9.05 -8.19
CA LEU A 84 9.88 -8.88 -6.75
C LEU A 84 11.10 -9.44 -6.03
N ILE A 85 11.51 -10.65 -6.40
CA ILE A 85 12.68 -11.31 -5.80
C ILE A 85 13.95 -10.52 -6.08
N LYS A 86 14.17 -10.13 -7.33
CA LYS A 86 15.37 -9.39 -7.73
C LYS A 86 15.51 -8.06 -6.99
N ASN A 87 14.40 -7.38 -6.76
CA ASN A 87 14.40 -6.07 -6.12
C ASN A 87 14.11 -6.14 -4.61
N LYS A 88 14.05 -7.34 -4.06
CA LYS A 88 13.79 -7.58 -2.62
C LYS A 88 12.50 -6.91 -2.16
N MET A 89 11.49 -6.92 -3.03
CA MET A 89 10.19 -6.36 -2.73
C MET A 89 9.26 -7.46 -2.22
N MET A 90 8.49 -7.16 -1.20
CA MET A 90 7.55 -8.12 -0.61
C MET A 90 6.12 -7.90 -1.06
N PHE A 91 5.85 -6.79 -1.75
CA PHE A 91 4.49 -6.40 -2.09
C PHE A 91 4.49 -5.39 -3.24
N ALA A 92 3.58 -5.58 -4.18
CA ALA A 92 3.33 -4.59 -5.21
C ALA A 92 1.87 -4.72 -5.67
N PRO A 93 1.15 -3.60 -5.81
CA PRO A 93 -0.21 -3.64 -6.31
C PRO A 93 -0.26 -4.03 -7.78
N ILE A 94 -1.39 -4.60 -8.19
CA ILE A 94 -1.73 -4.80 -9.59
C ILE A 94 -2.86 -3.83 -9.89
N LEU A 95 -2.68 -2.97 -10.88
CA LEU A 95 -3.65 -1.94 -11.21
C LEU A 95 -4.18 -2.14 -12.63
N ASN A 96 -5.47 -1.86 -12.81
CA ASN A 96 -6.09 -1.88 -14.13
C ASN A 96 -5.77 -0.56 -14.88
N SER A 97 -6.33 -0.40 -16.08
CA SER A 97 -6.08 0.80 -16.90
C SER A 97 -6.59 2.09 -16.28
N LYS A 98 -7.50 2.00 -15.31
CA LYS A 98 -8.02 3.14 -14.55
C LYS A 98 -7.26 3.38 -13.26
N LYS A 99 -6.15 2.67 -13.05
CA LYS A 99 -5.33 2.70 -11.84
C LYS A 99 -6.06 2.23 -10.59
N GLU A 100 -7.04 1.39 -10.76
CA GLU A 100 -7.75 0.76 -9.64
C GLU A 100 -7.08 -0.56 -9.28
N PRO A 101 -6.92 -0.89 -7.98
CA PRO A 101 -6.36 -2.18 -7.57
C PRO A 101 -7.27 -3.34 -7.99
N VAL A 102 -6.66 -4.40 -8.45
CA VAL A 102 -7.38 -5.60 -8.89
C VAL A 102 -6.79 -6.86 -8.32
#